data_f6d63daea99cfeba31a29a970c9ff7f0
#
_entry.id   f6d63daea99cfeba31a29a970c9ff7f0
#
_cell.length_a   1.000
_cell.length_b   1.000
_cell.length_c   1.000
_cell.angle_alpha   90.00
_cell.angle_beta   90.00
_cell.angle_gamma   90.00
#
_symmetry.space_group_name_H-M   'P 1'
#
loop_
_entity.id
_entity.type
_entity.pdbx_description
1 polymer ?
#
loop_
_entity_poly.entity_id
_entity_poly.type
_entity_poly.pdbx_seq_one_letter_code
_entity_poly.pdbx_strand_id
1 'polypeptide(L)'
;MVGKLYVIGVGPGDPELLTLKSLRLLREVPCICVPKGREEGSSLALSIVKQVVNLDGKEIIEAYFPMRKTRGSDRQCDLDTRWHETVETVLSRLSRGTDMAFITIGDPTIYSTYFYLHERLLELNPDIPIEIVPGVSSINTAAARAGLFLGIANERIAILPANYPGSLHETLKQFDTIVLMKVHKAFSSVKKTLSDMDLLEKAVYIVKAGMKDEKIFYSMKDVTEDDLNYFSVVVVRK
;
A
#
# COMPACT_ATOMS: atom_id res chain seq x y z
N MET A 1 -21.63 16.85 16.92
CA MET A 1 -21.24 15.42 16.78
C MET A 1 -19.83 15.40 16.21
N VAL A 2 -19.01 14.42 16.58
CA VAL A 2 -17.68 14.23 15.99
C VAL A 2 -17.86 13.66 14.60
N GLY A 3 -17.08 14.13 13.62
CA GLY A 3 -17.06 13.58 12.27
C GLY A 3 -16.43 12.18 12.23
N LYS A 4 -16.71 11.43 11.19
CA LYS A 4 -16.23 10.06 10.99
C LYS A 4 -15.05 10.02 10.01
N LEU A 5 -14.03 9.24 10.34
CA LEU A 5 -12.90 8.96 9.46
C LEU A 5 -13.12 7.64 8.71
N TYR A 6 -13.21 7.71 7.39
CA TYR A 6 -13.23 6.56 6.51
C TYR A 6 -11.83 6.29 5.96
N VAL A 7 -11.28 5.11 6.21
CA VAL A 7 -9.98 4.69 5.70
C VAL A 7 -10.20 3.82 4.48
N ILE A 8 -9.95 4.38 3.31
CA ILE A 8 -10.43 3.82 2.05
C ILE A 8 -9.27 3.26 1.22
N GLY A 9 -9.33 1.96 0.94
CA GLY A 9 -8.50 1.34 -0.10
C GLY A 9 -8.99 1.74 -1.48
N VAL A 10 -8.11 2.36 -2.27
CA VAL A 10 -8.46 2.81 -3.63
C VAL A 10 -8.03 1.82 -4.73
N GLY A 11 -7.68 0.61 -4.35
CA GLY A 11 -7.20 -0.38 -5.30
C GLY A 11 -5.75 -0.15 -5.74
N PRO A 12 -5.21 -1.02 -6.60
CA PRO A 12 -3.79 -1.06 -6.93
C PRO A 12 -3.35 -0.05 -8.00
N GLY A 13 -4.29 0.52 -8.77
CA GLY A 13 -3.96 1.43 -9.86
C GLY A 13 -5.07 1.64 -10.87
N ASP A 14 -5.80 0.59 -11.19
CA ASP A 14 -6.96 0.61 -12.06
C ASP A 14 -8.17 1.21 -11.29
N PRO A 15 -8.76 2.34 -11.76
CA PRO A 15 -9.91 2.95 -11.09
C PRO A 15 -11.16 2.07 -11.09
N GLU A 16 -11.29 1.11 -12.01
CA GLU A 16 -12.41 0.16 -12.03
C GLU A 16 -12.32 -0.89 -10.90
N LEU A 17 -11.17 -0.98 -10.23
CA LEU A 17 -10.98 -1.82 -9.04
C LEU A 17 -11.31 -1.09 -7.72
N LEU A 18 -11.86 0.14 -7.78
CA LEU A 18 -12.50 0.72 -6.60
C LEU A 18 -13.77 -0.06 -6.24
N THR A 19 -13.97 -0.30 -4.95
CA THR A 19 -15.24 -0.86 -4.49
C THR A 19 -16.37 0.18 -4.62
N LEU A 20 -17.59 -0.26 -4.84
CA LEU A 20 -18.76 0.62 -4.88
C LEU A 20 -18.90 1.45 -3.60
N LYS A 21 -18.56 0.86 -2.45
CA LYS A 21 -18.57 1.55 -1.16
C LYS A 21 -17.51 2.65 -1.10
N SER A 22 -16.29 2.37 -1.56
CA SER A 22 -15.22 3.37 -1.66
C SER A 22 -15.64 4.54 -2.55
N LEU A 23 -16.18 4.25 -3.73
CA LEU A 23 -16.62 5.26 -4.67
C LEU A 23 -17.72 6.16 -4.08
N ARG A 24 -18.74 5.56 -3.44
CA ARG A 24 -19.83 6.31 -2.80
C ARG A 24 -19.31 7.23 -1.71
N LEU A 25 -18.50 6.71 -0.78
CA LEU A 25 -17.94 7.50 0.33
C LEU A 25 -17.06 8.64 -0.16
N LEU A 26 -16.19 8.39 -1.16
CA LEU A 26 -15.34 9.42 -1.75
C LEU A 26 -16.14 10.56 -2.41
N ARG A 27 -17.35 10.28 -2.92
CA ARG A 27 -18.27 11.30 -3.43
C ARG A 27 -18.95 12.10 -2.33
N GLU A 28 -19.28 11.46 -1.21
CA GLU A 28 -20.03 12.04 -0.09
C GLU A 28 -19.16 12.93 0.82
N VAL A 29 -17.95 12.49 1.18
CA VAL A 29 -17.11 13.22 2.14
C VAL A 29 -16.64 14.57 1.59
N PRO A 30 -16.66 15.64 2.41
CA PRO A 30 -16.17 16.96 2.01
C PRO A 30 -14.64 17.08 2.06
N CYS A 31 -13.94 16.18 2.76
CA CYS A 31 -12.51 16.26 2.99
C CYS A 31 -11.81 14.93 2.71
N ILE A 32 -10.69 14.97 1.99
CA ILE A 32 -9.88 13.79 1.65
C ILE A 32 -8.44 14.03 2.10
N CYS A 33 -7.95 13.14 2.97
CA CYS A 33 -6.58 13.10 3.43
C CYS A 33 -5.79 12.10 2.56
N VAL A 34 -4.68 12.56 1.98
CA VAL A 34 -3.87 11.78 1.04
C VAL A 34 -2.45 11.58 1.58
N PRO A 35 -1.94 10.34 1.62
CA PRO A 35 -0.56 10.12 2.02
C PRO A 35 0.40 10.69 0.98
N LYS A 36 1.41 11.40 1.45
CA LYS A 36 2.48 11.97 0.63
C LYS A 36 3.83 11.47 1.14
N GLY A 37 4.57 10.78 0.30
CA GLY A 37 5.87 10.21 0.65
C GLY A 37 7.06 11.09 0.31
N ARG A 38 6.85 12.17 -0.49
CA ARG A 38 7.86 13.14 -0.92
C ARG A 38 7.22 14.51 -1.06
N GLU A 39 8.00 15.58 -0.91
CA GLU A 39 7.52 16.96 -1.07
C GLU A 39 7.06 17.25 -2.49
N GLU A 40 7.75 16.70 -3.49
CA GLU A 40 7.43 16.86 -4.90
C GLU A 40 6.69 15.63 -5.45
N GLY A 41 5.68 15.87 -6.27
CA GLY A 41 4.87 14.86 -6.93
C GLY A 41 3.44 14.73 -6.39
N SER A 42 2.56 14.21 -7.21
CA SER A 42 1.16 13.93 -6.85
C SER A 42 1.05 12.60 -6.11
N SER A 43 0.08 12.51 -5.19
CA SER A 43 -0.27 11.22 -4.57
C SER A 43 -0.85 10.27 -5.62
N LEU A 44 -0.24 9.09 -5.77
CA LEU A 44 -0.76 8.06 -6.69
C LEU A 44 -2.19 7.63 -6.29
N ALA A 45 -2.49 7.53 -5.00
CA ALA A 45 -3.85 7.24 -4.55
C ALA A 45 -4.85 8.31 -5.02
N LEU A 46 -4.46 9.60 -4.92
CA LEU A 46 -5.30 10.69 -5.41
C LEU A 46 -5.46 10.67 -6.93
N SER A 47 -4.43 10.29 -7.68
CA SER A 47 -4.51 10.20 -9.15
C SER A 47 -5.48 9.11 -9.62
N ILE A 48 -5.64 8.03 -8.85
CA ILE A 48 -6.66 7.00 -9.12
C ILE A 48 -8.06 7.58 -8.88
N VAL A 49 -8.27 8.22 -7.72
CA VAL A 49 -9.57 8.79 -7.35
C VAL A 49 -10.04 9.86 -8.33
N LYS A 50 -9.14 10.74 -8.79
CA LYS A 50 -9.44 11.81 -9.77
C LYS A 50 -10.03 11.32 -11.09
N GLN A 51 -9.82 10.04 -11.45
CA GLN A 51 -10.36 9.48 -12.70
C GLN A 51 -11.86 9.15 -12.60
N VAL A 52 -12.40 8.99 -11.37
CA VAL A 52 -13.78 8.50 -11.16
C VAL A 52 -14.61 9.35 -10.19
N VAL A 53 -13.97 10.30 -9.49
CA VAL A 53 -14.63 11.22 -8.55
C VAL A 53 -14.27 12.65 -8.92
N ASN A 54 -15.30 13.49 -9.08
CA ASN A 54 -15.08 14.94 -9.13
C ASN A 54 -14.66 15.45 -7.75
N LEU A 55 -13.55 16.16 -7.68
CA LEU A 55 -12.98 16.70 -6.44
C LEU A 55 -13.30 18.18 -6.22
N ASP A 56 -14.07 18.81 -7.10
CA ASP A 56 -14.45 20.22 -6.97
C ASP A 56 -15.18 20.45 -5.64
N GLY A 57 -14.74 21.47 -4.91
CA GLY A 57 -15.27 21.81 -3.60
C GLY A 57 -14.87 20.90 -2.44
N LYS A 58 -14.03 19.88 -2.69
CA LYS A 58 -13.47 19.04 -1.62
C LYS A 58 -12.14 19.58 -1.11
N GLU A 59 -11.98 19.58 0.21
CA GLU A 59 -10.69 19.87 0.85
C GLU A 59 -9.74 18.68 0.68
N ILE A 60 -8.52 18.94 0.21
CA ILE A 60 -7.46 17.92 0.11
C ILE A 60 -6.37 18.22 1.12
N ILE A 61 -6.18 17.33 2.08
CA ILE A 61 -5.11 17.42 3.09
C ILE A 61 -3.99 16.46 2.71
N GLU A 62 -2.80 16.98 2.54
CA GLU A 62 -1.60 16.16 2.31
C GLU A 62 -1.03 15.68 3.65
N ALA A 63 -1.06 14.38 3.89
CA ALA A 63 -0.52 13.75 5.08
C ALA A 63 0.94 13.34 4.85
N TYR A 64 1.84 13.96 5.57
CA TYR A 64 3.25 13.61 5.55
C TYR A 64 3.55 12.55 6.60
N PHE A 65 4.20 11.45 6.17
CA PHE A 65 4.56 10.36 7.07
C PHE A 65 6.07 10.31 7.27
N PRO A 66 6.55 10.17 8.52
CA PRO A 66 7.97 9.96 8.80
C PRO A 66 8.38 8.61 8.24
N MET A 67 8.99 8.59 7.07
CA MET A 67 9.60 7.37 6.52
C MET A 67 10.77 6.98 7.43
N ARG A 68 10.58 5.95 8.25
CA ARG A 68 11.65 5.41 9.11
C ARG A 68 12.91 5.19 8.29
N LYS A 69 13.91 6.03 8.47
CA LYS A 69 15.37 5.84 8.48
C LYS A 69 16.11 7.11 8.07
N THR A 70 16.35 7.96 9.06
CA THR A 70 17.61 8.70 9.18
C THR A 70 17.71 9.15 10.63
N ARG A 71 18.26 8.31 11.51
CA ARG A 71 18.68 8.78 12.84
C ARG A 71 19.73 9.89 12.62
N GLY A 72 19.42 11.07 13.12
CA GLY A 72 20.43 12.12 13.31
C GLY A 72 20.60 13.16 12.19
N SER A 73 19.54 13.59 11.51
CA SER A 73 19.60 14.76 10.61
C SER A 73 18.49 15.77 10.91
N ASP A 74 18.73 17.04 10.59
CA ASP A 74 17.75 18.14 10.70
C ASP A 74 16.42 17.82 9.97
N ARG A 75 16.46 16.96 8.96
CA ARG A 75 15.28 16.41 8.24
C ARG A 75 14.36 15.56 9.11
N GLN A 76 14.86 14.94 10.18
CA GLN A 76 14.04 14.17 11.11
C GLN A 76 13.11 15.09 11.91
N CYS A 77 13.64 16.22 12.38
CA CYS A 77 12.86 17.21 13.13
C CYS A 77 11.74 17.83 12.28
N ASP A 78 12.02 18.12 11.00
CA ASP A 78 11.05 18.64 10.03
C ASP A 78 9.91 17.63 9.76
N LEU A 79 10.24 16.34 9.57
CA LEU A 79 9.25 15.29 9.32
C LEU A 79 8.38 15.04 10.55
N ASP A 80 8.96 15.09 11.75
CA ASP A 80 8.20 14.92 12.98
C ASP A 80 7.24 16.10 13.22
N THR A 81 7.65 17.33 12.90
CA THR A 81 6.80 18.52 12.96
C THR A 81 5.62 18.39 11.98
N ARG A 82 5.87 18.09 10.71
CA ARG A 82 4.82 17.91 9.69
C ARG A 82 3.87 16.75 10.01
N TRP A 83 4.40 15.71 10.64
CA TRP A 83 3.58 14.61 11.14
C TRP A 83 2.59 15.08 12.21
N HIS A 84 3.07 15.85 13.20
CA HIS A 84 2.20 16.43 14.24
C HIS A 84 1.14 17.36 13.63
N GLU A 85 1.53 18.24 12.69
CA GLU A 85 0.62 19.12 11.97
C GLU A 85 -0.46 18.33 11.20
N THR A 86 -0.08 17.20 10.56
CA THR A 86 -1.03 16.31 9.91
C THR A 86 -2.05 15.74 10.90
N VAL A 87 -1.58 15.22 12.04
CA VAL A 87 -2.45 14.65 13.08
C VAL A 87 -3.40 15.70 13.63
N GLU A 88 -2.88 16.89 13.99
CA GLU A 88 -3.68 18.00 14.52
C GLU A 88 -4.74 18.48 13.51
N THR A 89 -4.37 18.57 12.23
CA THR A 89 -5.29 18.96 11.17
C THR A 89 -6.44 17.97 11.05
N VAL A 90 -6.15 16.66 11.01
CA VAL A 90 -7.18 15.60 10.93
C VAL A 90 -8.08 15.66 12.18
N LEU A 91 -7.51 15.72 13.38
CA LEU A 91 -8.27 15.84 14.63
C LEU A 91 -9.17 17.07 14.65
N SER A 92 -8.66 18.22 14.23
CA SER A 92 -9.43 19.47 14.19
C SER A 92 -10.65 19.36 13.28
N ARG A 93 -10.51 18.73 12.10
CA ARG A 93 -11.64 18.54 11.17
C ARG A 93 -12.70 17.59 11.75
N LEU A 94 -12.26 16.43 12.27
CA LEU A 94 -13.16 15.46 12.90
C LEU A 94 -13.89 16.06 14.12
N SER A 95 -13.19 16.79 14.97
CA SER A 95 -13.80 17.44 16.15
C SER A 95 -14.85 18.49 15.80
N ARG A 96 -14.76 19.10 14.62
CA ARG A 96 -15.77 20.04 14.10
C ARG A 96 -16.94 19.36 13.41
N GLY A 97 -16.99 18.02 13.41
CA GLY A 97 -18.07 17.25 12.79
C GLY A 97 -17.88 17.02 11.30
N THR A 98 -16.69 17.25 10.75
CA THR A 98 -16.43 17.01 9.31
C THR A 98 -16.05 15.55 9.09
N ASP A 99 -16.83 14.84 8.28
CA ASP A 99 -16.49 13.52 7.80
C ASP A 99 -15.31 13.58 6.82
N MET A 100 -14.39 12.63 6.94
CA MET A 100 -13.16 12.62 6.14
C MET A 100 -12.89 11.25 5.55
N ALA A 101 -12.25 11.20 4.39
CA ALA A 101 -11.64 9.99 3.85
C ALA A 101 -10.12 10.08 3.95
N PHE A 102 -9.47 9.06 4.50
CA PHE A 102 -8.04 8.81 4.30
C PHE A 102 -7.91 7.77 3.19
N ILE A 103 -7.20 8.09 2.11
CA ILE A 103 -7.07 7.18 0.98
C ILE A 103 -5.69 6.50 0.95
N THR A 104 -5.65 5.21 0.60
CA THR A 104 -4.40 4.46 0.45
C THR A 104 -4.47 3.52 -0.76
N ILE A 105 -3.34 3.30 -1.42
CA ILE A 105 -3.23 2.36 -2.54
C ILE A 105 -3.45 0.94 -2.04
N GLY A 106 -4.14 0.12 -2.82
CA GLY A 106 -4.43 -1.26 -2.50
C GLY A 106 -5.48 -1.38 -1.40
N ASP A 107 -5.20 -2.23 -0.42
CA ASP A 107 -6.00 -2.45 0.77
C ASP A 107 -5.37 -1.81 1.99
N PRO A 108 -6.12 -1.08 2.84
CA PRO A 108 -5.57 -0.40 4.01
C PRO A 108 -5.08 -1.36 5.10
N THR A 109 -5.49 -2.63 5.09
CA THR A 109 -5.12 -3.61 6.11
C THR A 109 -3.77 -4.29 5.87
N ILE A 110 -3.18 -4.09 4.67
CA ILE A 110 -1.92 -4.74 4.28
C ILE A 110 -0.81 -3.69 4.08
N TYR A 111 0.12 -3.60 5.03
CA TYR A 111 1.31 -2.73 4.99
C TYR A 111 1.03 -1.25 4.66
N SER A 112 -0.13 -0.74 5.09
CA SER A 112 -0.51 0.66 4.92
C SER A 112 0.18 1.57 5.94
N THR A 113 0.57 2.75 5.49
CA THR A 113 1.08 3.82 6.37
C THR A 113 -0.01 4.42 7.26
N TYR A 114 -1.28 4.19 6.95
CA TYR A 114 -2.41 4.66 7.75
C TYR A 114 -2.29 4.25 9.22
N PHE A 115 -1.79 3.04 9.53
CA PHE A 115 -1.77 2.56 10.91
C PHE A 115 -0.92 3.42 11.86
N TYR A 116 0.07 4.15 11.36
CA TYR A 116 0.78 5.16 12.17
C TYR A 116 -0.15 6.33 12.55
N LEU A 117 -1.02 6.76 11.63
CA LEU A 117 -2.03 7.78 11.92
C LEU A 117 -3.11 7.24 12.86
N HIS A 118 -3.55 6.00 12.65
CA HIS A 118 -4.55 5.32 13.47
C HIS A 118 -4.15 5.28 14.94
N GLU A 119 -2.97 4.75 15.24
CA GLU A 119 -2.45 4.67 16.60
C GLU A 119 -2.43 6.06 17.25
N ARG A 120 -1.91 7.06 16.56
CA ARG A 120 -1.79 8.41 17.10
C ARG A 120 -3.13 9.10 17.31
N LEU A 121 -4.10 8.91 16.41
CA LEU A 121 -5.45 9.46 16.57
C LEU A 121 -6.16 8.87 17.79
N LEU A 122 -6.08 7.55 17.98
CA LEU A 122 -6.70 6.87 19.11
C LEU A 122 -6.02 7.16 20.46
N GLU A 123 -4.70 7.40 20.47
CA GLU A 123 -4.01 7.90 21.69
C GLU A 123 -4.53 9.27 22.13
N LEU A 124 -4.83 10.15 21.18
CA LEU A 124 -5.28 11.52 21.47
C LEU A 124 -6.79 11.62 21.70
N ASN A 125 -7.57 10.79 21.02
CA ASN A 125 -9.01 10.71 21.18
C ASN A 125 -9.52 9.29 20.87
N PRO A 126 -9.70 8.43 21.90
CA PRO A 126 -10.12 7.03 21.72
C PRO A 126 -11.53 6.87 21.11
N ASP A 127 -12.37 7.89 21.20
CA ASP A 127 -13.78 7.83 20.78
C ASP A 127 -14.01 8.29 19.33
N ILE A 128 -12.93 8.54 18.55
CA ILE A 128 -13.06 8.91 17.14
C ILE A 128 -13.73 7.77 16.36
N PRO A 129 -14.86 8.02 15.67
CA PRO A 129 -15.49 7.01 14.83
C PRO A 129 -14.61 6.75 13.58
N ILE A 130 -14.03 5.56 13.49
CA ILE A 130 -13.20 5.15 12.35
C ILE A 130 -13.85 3.95 11.68
N GLU A 131 -13.90 3.98 10.34
CA GLU A 131 -14.33 2.85 9.52
C GLU A 131 -13.28 2.53 8.47
N ILE A 132 -12.77 1.29 8.49
CA ILE A 132 -11.85 0.80 7.47
C ILE A 132 -12.67 0.19 6.34
N VAL A 133 -12.47 0.70 5.13
CA VAL A 133 -13.13 0.24 3.90
C VAL A 133 -12.08 -0.50 3.07
N PRO A 134 -12.17 -1.83 2.94
CA PRO A 134 -11.18 -2.60 2.22
C PRO A 134 -11.16 -2.24 0.74
N GLY A 135 -10.01 -2.45 0.12
CA GLY A 135 -9.78 -2.27 -1.32
C GLY A 135 -9.19 -3.53 -1.95
N VAL A 136 -9.16 -3.58 -3.29
CA VAL A 136 -8.46 -4.66 -3.98
C VAL A 136 -6.97 -4.49 -3.76
N SER A 137 -6.34 -5.51 -3.16
CA SER A 137 -4.89 -5.50 -2.89
C SER A 137 -4.07 -5.69 -4.17
N SER A 138 -2.89 -5.08 -4.22
CA SER A 138 -1.90 -5.34 -5.28
C SER A 138 -1.48 -6.82 -5.35
N ILE A 139 -1.61 -7.57 -4.27
CA ILE A 139 -1.33 -9.01 -4.21
C ILE A 139 -2.33 -9.78 -5.08
N ASN A 140 -3.63 -9.53 -4.86
CA ASN A 140 -4.71 -10.17 -5.62
C ASN A 140 -4.65 -9.74 -7.09
N THR A 141 -4.39 -8.46 -7.34
CA THR A 141 -4.27 -7.94 -8.71
C THR A 141 -3.08 -8.55 -9.42
N ALA A 142 -1.91 -8.62 -8.79
CA ALA A 142 -0.72 -9.26 -9.37
C ALA A 142 -1.00 -10.73 -9.75
N ALA A 143 -1.62 -11.49 -8.85
CA ALA A 143 -1.99 -12.88 -9.13
C ALA A 143 -2.98 -12.99 -10.31
N ALA A 144 -4.05 -12.19 -10.31
CA ALA A 144 -5.05 -12.18 -11.38
C ALA A 144 -4.45 -11.80 -12.74
N ARG A 145 -3.60 -10.76 -12.77
CA ARG A 145 -2.94 -10.30 -14.02
C ARG A 145 -1.95 -11.32 -14.56
N ALA A 146 -1.26 -12.05 -13.68
CA ALA A 146 -0.34 -13.12 -14.06
C ALA A 146 -1.03 -14.46 -14.32
N GLY A 147 -2.35 -14.57 -14.16
CA GLY A 147 -3.09 -15.83 -14.31
C GLY A 147 -2.76 -16.88 -13.26
N LEU A 148 -2.37 -16.44 -12.04
CA LEU A 148 -1.95 -17.31 -10.96
C LEU A 148 -3.04 -17.44 -9.89
N PHE A 149 -3.10 -18.62 -9.27
CA PHE A 149 -3.83 -18.85 -8.03
C PHE A 149 -2.87 -18.71 -6.84
N LEU A 150 -3.26 -17.98 -5.80
CA LEU A 150 -2.43 -17.87 -4.60
C LEU A 150 -2.52 -19.10 -3.71
N GLY A 151 -3.64 -19.80 -3.73
CA GLY A 151 -3.79 -21.04 -2.98
C GLY A 151 -5.03 -21.83 -3.40
N ILE A 152 -4.95 -23.14 -3.28
CA ILE A 152 -6.02 -24.10 -3.55
C ILE A 152 -6.13 -25.03 -2.34
N ALA A 153 -7.35 -25.31 -1.90
CA ALA A 153 -7.65 -26.22 -0.78
C ALA A 153 -6.82 -25.88 0.49
N ASN A 154 -5.92 -26.76 0.91
CA ASN A 154 -5.15 -26.65 2.14
C ASN A 154 -3.76 -26.03 1.94
N GLU A 155 -3.48 -25.46 0.76
CA GLU A 155 -2.21 -24.79 0.49
C GLU A 155 -2.00 -23.58 1.41
N ARG A 156 -0.78 -23.46 1.91
CA ARG A 156 -0.39 -22.39 2.84
C ARG A 156 0.26 -21.25 2.07
N ILE A 157 -0.20 -20.03 2.37
CA ILE A 157 0.28 -18.81 1.72
C ILE A 157 1.02 -17.95 2.76
N ALA A 158 2.22 -17.48 2.41
CA ALA A 158 2.93 -16.45 3.16
C ALA A 158 2.95 -15.14 2.38
N ILE A 159 2.62 -14.02 3.05
CA ILE A 159 2.68 -12.67 2.51
C ILE A 159 3.70 -11.88 3.34
N LEU A 160 4.80 -11.45 2.71
CA LEU A 160 5.92 -10.87 3.41
C LEU A 160 6.48 -9.64 2.66
N PRO A 161 6.99 -8.62 3.36
CA PRO A 161 7.86 -7.64 2.73
C PRO A 161 9.20 -8.32 2.40
N ALA A 162 9.77 -8.10 1.23
CA ALA A 162 10.96 -8.82 0.78
C ALA A 162 12.21 -8.65 1.68
N ASN A 163 12.21 -7.61 2.53
CA ASN A 163 13.26 -7.32 3.51
C ASN A 163 12.86 -7.70 4.95
N TYR A 164 11.95 -8.67 5.12
CA TYR A 164 11.55 -9.11 6.47
C TYR A 164 12.73 -9.72 7.25
N PRO A 165 12.72 -9.64 8.59
CA PRO A 165 13.73 -10.28 9.41
C PRO A 165 13.46 -11.79 9.49
N GLY A 166 14.18 -12.59 8.72
CA GLY A 166 14.01 -14.03 8.65
C GLY A 166 14.67 -14.65 7.42
N SER A 167 14.64 -15.96 7.33
CA SER A 167 15.20 -16.71 6.22
C SER A 167 14.15 -16.96 5.14
N LEU A 168 14.32 -16.37 3.97
CA LEU A 168 13.49 -16.66 2.81
C LEU A 168 13.57 -18.14 2.41
N HIS A 169 14.75 -18.74 2.52
CA HIS A 169 14.96 -20.16 2.24
C HIS A 169 14.07 -21.07 3.12
N GLU A 170 14.02 -20.80 4.44
CA GLU A 170 13.17 -21.56 5.33
C GLU A 170 11.68 -21.31 5.10
N THR A 171 11.29 -20.06 4.80
CA THR A 171 9.93 -19.73 4.43
C THR A 171 9.50 -20.45 3.15
N LEU A 172 10.37 -20.48 2.15
CA LEU A 172 10.11 -21.21 0.90
C LEU A 172 9.92 -22.71 1.12
N LYS A 173 10.52 -23.31 2.14
CA LYS A 173 10.26 -24.72 2.49
C LYS A 173 8.91 -24.96 3.14
N GLN A 174 8.42 -24.00 3.93
CA GLN A 174 7.23 -24.17 4.78
C GLN A 174 5.92 -23.87 4.07
N PHE A 175 5.90 -22.98 3.06
CA PHE A 175 4.71 -22.51 2.39
C PHE A 175 4.67 -22.95 0.94
N ASP A 176 3.46 -23.14 0.42
CA ASP A 176 3.21 -23.56 -0.96
C ASP A 176 3.29 -22.37 -1.92
N THR A 177 2.80 -21.21 -1.46
CA THR A 177 2.91 -19.94 -2.18
C THR A 177 3.50 -18.87 -1.26
N ILE A 178 4.44 -18.11 -1.77
CA ILE A 178 5.03 -16.96 -1.10
C ILE A 178 4.84 -15.72 -1.96
N VAL A 179 4.25 -14.68 -1.36
CA VAL A 179 4.12 -13.37 -1.99
C VAL A 179 5.07 -12.39 -1.32
N LEU A 180 6.05 -11.91 -2.07
CA LEU A 180 7.01 -10.92 -1.61
C LEU A 180 6.63 -9.54 -2.13
N MET A 181 6.48 -8.58 -1.22
CA MET A 181 6.18 -7.18 -1.54
C MET A 181 7.42 -6.30 -1.41
N LYS A 182 7.45 -5.18 -2.15
CA LYS A 182 8.53 -4.16 -2.08
C LYS A 182 9.91 -4.74 -2.40
N VAL A 183 9.99 -5.59 -3.42
CA VAL A 183 11.17 -6.43 -3.74
C VAL A 183 12.38 -5.62 -4.18
N HIS A 184 12.21 -4.41 -4.73
CA HIS A 184 13.26 -3.61 -5.38
C HIS A 184 14.57 -3.48 -4.58
N LYS A 185 14.51 -3.35 -3.24
CA LYS A 185 15.70 -3.23 -2.38
C LYS A 185 16.33 -4.57 -1.98
N ALA A 186 15.57 -5.64 -2.07
CA ALA A 186 16.00 -6.99 -1.70
C ALA A 186 16.16 -7.89 -2.93
N PHE A 187 16.06 -7.33 -4.13
CA PHE A 187 16.00 -8.09 -5.38
C PHE A 187 17.15 -9.09 -5.53
N SER A 188 18.39 -8.63 -5.38
CA SER A 188 19.58 -9.49 -5.58
C SER A 188 19.61 -10.65 -4.59
N SER A 189 19.24 -10.43 -3.32
CA SER A 189 19.17 -11.50 -2.31
C SER A 189 18.03 -12.46 -2.55
N VAL A 190 16.85 -11.96 -2.97
CA VAL A 190 15.69 -12.78 -3.35
C VAL A 190 16.05 -13.64 -4.56
N LYS A 191 16.58 -13.04 -5.64
CA LYS A 191 16.96 -13.74 -6.87
C LYS A 191 18.01 -14.82 -6.58
N LYS A 192 19.02 -14.51 -5.72
CA LYS A 192 20.01 -15.49 -5.30
C LYS A 192 19.36 -16.68 -4.59
N THR A 193 18.53 -16.45 -3.57
CA THR A 193 17.86 -17.53 -2.83
C THR A 193 16.98 -18.39 -3.74
N LEU A 194 16.24 -17.78 -4.67
CA LEU A 194 15.43 -18.52 -5.64
C LEU A 194 16.29 -19.35 -6.59
N SER A 195 17.48 -18.84 -6.99
CA SER A 195 18.45 -19.56 -7.79
C SER A 195 19.01 -20.77 -7.05
N ASP A 196 19.43 -20.58 -5.79
CA ASP A 196 19.99 -21.62 -4.95
C ASP A 196 19.00 -22.78 -4.69
N MET A 197 17.69 -22.51 -4.84
CA MET A 197 16.60 -23.47 -4.65
C MET A 197 15.96 -23.97 -5.96
N ASP A 198 16.47 -23.57 -7.12
CA ASP A 198 15.92 -23.89 -8.45
C ASP A 198 14.46 -23.43 -8.64
N LEU A 199 14.13 -22.24 -8.10
CA LEU A 199 12.78 -21.65 -8.12
C LEU A 199 12.65 -20.42 -9.02
N LEU A 200 13.67 -20.05 -9.80
CA LEU A 200 13.60 -18.85 -10.65
C LEU A 200 12.45 -18.90 -11.67
N GLU A 201 12.16 -20.08 -12.24
CA GLU A 201 11.06 -20.29 -13.19
C GLU A 201 9.69 -20.47 -12.52
N LYS A 202 9.66 -20.66 -11.21
CA LYS A 202 8.44 -20.73 -10.39
C LYS A 202 8.07 -19.39 -9.77
N ALA A 203 8.86 -18.34 -10.02
CA ALA A 203 8.71 -17.01 -9.46
C ALA A 203 8.34 -16.01 -10.54
N VAL A 204 7.14 -15.45 -10.45
CA VAL A 204 6.64 -14.38 -11.32
C VAL A 204 6.88 -13.04 -10.67
N TYR A 205 7.50 -12.11 -11.39
CA TYR A 205 7.74 -10.74 -10.95
C TYR A 205 6.78 -9.80 -11.67
N ILE A 206 5.99 -9.07 -10.91
CA ILE A 206 4.98 -8.15 -11.42
C ILE A 206 5.30 -6.73 -10.94
N VAL A 207 5.43 -5.81 -11.87
CA VAL A 207 5.66 -4.40 -11.63
C VAL A 207 4.40 -3.63 -11.93
N LYS A 208 4.00 -2.75 -11.01
CA LYS A 208 2.87 -1.82 -11.16
C LYS A 208 1.56 -2.53 -11.56
N ALA A 209 1.25 -3.64 -10.89
CA ALA A 209 0.05 -4.44 -11.14
C ALA A 209 -1.22 -3.57 -11.15
N GLY A 210 -2.01 -3.63 -12.24
CA GLY A 210 -3.20 -2.83 -12.44
C GLY A 210 -2.97 -1.37 -12.85
N MET A 211 -1.75 -0.96 -13.19
CA MET A 211 -1.42 0.37 -13.70
C MET A 211 -1.16 0.31 -15.22
N LYS A 212 -1.17 1.49 -15.88
CA LYS A 212 -0.97 1.59 -17.35
C LYS A 212 0.39 1.04 -17.83
N ASP A 213 1.41 1.12 -17.00
CA ASP A 213 2.78 0.70 -17.26
C ASP A 213 3.14 -0.59 -16.52
N GLU A 214 2.15 -1.47 -16.33
CA GLU A 214 2.32 -2.82 -15.80
C GLU A 214 3.29 -3.64 -16.65
N LYS A 215 4.18 -4.37 -15.99
CA LYS A 215 5.03 -5.38 -16.60
C LYS A 215 4.95 -6.69 -15.82
N ILE A 216 4.91 -7.82 -16.53
CA ILE A 216 4.88 -9.15 -15.94
C ILE A 216 6.03 -9.98 -16.52
N PHE A 217 6.87 -10.51 -15.64
CA PHE A 217 7.94 -11.44 -15.98
C PHE A 217 7.60 -12.79 -15.36
N TYR A 218 7.36 -13.77 -16.21
CA TYR A 218 6.97 -15.13 -15.79
C TYR A 218 8.14 -15.97 -15.27
N SER A 219 9.36 -15.42 -15.31
CA SER A 219 10.56 -15.98 -14.69
C SER A 219 11.41 -14.86 -14.09
N MET A 220 11.93 -15.09 -12.89
CA MET A 220 12.91 -14.18 -12.29
C MET A 220 14.26 -14.15 -13.02
N LYS A 221 14.51 -15.09 -13.95
CA LYS A 221 15.70 -15.06 -14.81
C LYS A 221 15.71 -13.83 -15.71
N ASP A 222 14.53 -13.44 -16.23
CA ASP A 222 14.36 -12.39 -17.22
C ASP A 222 14.38 -10.97 -16.64
N VAL A 223 14.32 -10.85 -15.30
CA VAL A 223 14.28 -9.56 -14.61
C VAL A 223 15.69 -8.99 -14.49
N THR A 224 15.84 -7.72 -14.90
CA THR A 224 17.08 -6.94 -14.79
C THR A 224 16.96 -5.83 -13.74
N GLU A 225 18.07 -5.13 -13.44
CA GLU A 225 18.07 -4.00 -12.51
C GLU A 225 17.22 -2.82 -13.03
N ASP A 226 17.11 -2.65 -14.34
CA ASP A 226 16.30 -1.60 -14.97
C ASP A 226 14.78 -1.81 -14.78
N ASP A 227 14.37 -3.04 -14.48
CA ASP A 227 12.96 -3.38 -14.24
C ASP A 227 12.55 -3.18 -12.77
N LEU A 228 13.49 -2.83 -11.89
CA LEU A 228 13.19 -2.71 -10.48
C LEU A 228 12.32 -1.48 -10.17
N ASN A 229 11.25 -1.72 -9.41
CA ASN A 229 10.32 -0.68 -9.02
C ASN A 229 9.83 -0.88 -7.57
N TYR A 230 9.50 0.22 -6.90
CA TYR A 230 8.91 0.15 -5.56
C TYR A 230 7.57 -0.60 -5.55
N PHE A 231 6.74 -0.38 -6.57
CA PHE A 231 5.46 -1.06 -6.77
C PHE A 231 5.69 -2.39 -7.48
N SER A 232 6.31 -3.33 -6.77
CA SER A 232 6.59 -4.67 -7.30
C SER A 232 6.19 -5.76 -6.32
N VAL A 233 5.74 -6.86 -6.90
CA VAL A 233 5.34 -8.09 -6.19
C VAL A 233 6.05 -9.28 -6.87
N VAL A 234 6.59 -10.19 -6.07
CA VAL A 234 7.01 -11.51 -6.55
C VAL A 234 6.05 -12.55 -5.99
N VAL A 235 5.52 -13.37 -6.84
CA VAL A 235 4.73 -14.54 -6.45
C VAL A 235 5.54 -15.80 -6.78
N VAL A 236 5.94 -16.54 -5.76
CA VAL A 236 6.60 -17.84 -5.90
C VAL A 236 5.58 -18.91 -5.60
N ARG A 237 5.26 -19.74 -6.58
CA ARG A 237 4.36 -20.89 -6.45
C ARG A 237 5.10 -22.17 -6.83
N LYS A 238 5.15 -23.14 -5.91
CA LYS A 238 5.83 -24.43 -6.11
C LYS A 238 5.01 -25.45 -6.86
#